data_cc5583d54a306a66e904cfb2fd8ea1cd
#
_entry.id   cc5583d54a306a66e904cfb2fd8ea1cd
#
_cell.length_a   1.000
_cell.length_b   1.000
_cell.length_c   1.000
_cell.angle_alpha   90.00
_cell.angle_beta   90.00
_cell.angle_gamma   90.00
#
_symmetry.space_group_name_H-M   'P 1'
#
loop_
_entity.id
_entity.type
_entity.pdbx_description
1 polymer ?
#
loop_
_entity_poly.entity_id
_entity_poly.type
_entity_poly.pdbx_seq_one_letter_code
_entity_poly.pdbx_strand_id
1 'polypeptide(L)'
;MKEKYYEELLNIKTTGDQSWDETKKCYHPYEPTPYFALDKLFESYYINEKDSVIDFGCGKGRLNFYLNYNYNCNVLGIEMDENFYNQCMENKKEYLKNNKREEDKINFLCTLAQEYEISDKDNKFYFFNPFSVHIFMKVVENILISFENNPRKIDIILYYPSDDYIYYLENCTPFMQIEEVRLDDLYKKDNQE
;
A
#
# COMPACT_ATOMS: atom_id res chain seq x y z
N MET A 1 5.51 12.70 -16.46
CA MET A 1 6.39 11.81 -17.27
C MET A 1 6.56 10.42 -16.64
N LYS A 2 6.91 10.27 -15.35
CA LYS A 2 7.08 8.98 -14.64
C LYS A 2 5.79 8.15 -14.55
N GLU A 3 4.63 8.78 -14.32
CA GLU A 3 3.33 8.10 -14.23
C GLU A 3 3.04 7.27 -15.48
N LYS A 4 3.11 7.91 -16.66
CA LYS A 4 2.87 7.22 -17.93
C LYS A 4 3.89 6.11 -18.19
N TYR A 5 5.16 6.36 -17.87
CA TYR A 5 6.23 5.37 -18.04
C TYR A 5 5.94 4.08 -17.25
N TYR A 6 5.61 4.19 -15.95
CA TYR A 6 5.33 3.02 -15.13
C TYR A 6 4.01 2.33 -15.51
N GLU A 7 2.96 3.07 -15.87
CA GLU A 7 1.71 2.48 -16.35
C GLU A 7 1.93 1.62 -17.61
N GLU A 8 2.74 2.12 -18.56
CA GLU A 8 3.11 1.37 -19.76
C GLU A 8 4.03 0.19 -19.46
N LEU A 9 5.05 0.37 -18.62
CA LEU A 9 6.00 -0.67 -18.23
C LEU A 9 5.31 -1.84 -17.52
N LEU A 10 4.42 -1.52 -16.59
CA LEU A 10 3.67 -2.49 -15.80
C LEU A 10 2.44 -3.03 -16.54
N ASN A 11 2.04 -2.39 -17.63
CA ASN A 11 0.81 -2.67 -18.39
C ASN A 11 -0.44 -2.66 -17.51
N ILE A 12 -0.60 -1.58 -16.73
CA ILE A 12 -1.71 -1.39 -15.79
C ILE A 12 -2.34 -0.01 -15.98
N LYS A 13 -3.50 0.20 -15.36
CA LYS A 13 -4.23 1.47 -15.35
C LYS A 13 -4.64 1.82 -13.92
N THR A 14 -3.83 2.66 -13.29
CA THR A 14 -4.08 3.10 -11.90
C THR A 14 -4.31 4.60 -11.79
N THR A 15 -4.12 5.35 -12.86
CA THR A 15 -4.43 6.79 -12.95
C THR A 15 -5.94 7.05 -13.07
N GLY A 16 -6.33 8.29 -12.88
CA GLY A 16 -7.70 8.79 -13.02
C GLY A 16 -8.46 8.89 -11.69
N ASP A 17 -9.24 9.96 -11.60
CA ASP A 17 -10.09 10.26 -10.45
C ASP A 17 -11.33 9.41 -10.46
N GLN A 18 -11.88 9.12 -9.29
CA GLN A 18 -13.19 8.54 -9.13
C GLN A 18 -14.09 9.49 -8.35
N SER A 19 -15.37 9.55 -8.72
CA SER A 19 -16.36 10.28 -7.96
C SER A 19 -16.50 9.70 -6.56
N TRP A 20 -16.33 10.54 -5.55
CA TRP A 20 -16.45 10.18 -4.14
C TRP A 20 -17.91 10.00 -3.74
N ASP A 21 -18.21 8.93 -3.02
CA ASP A 21 -19.51 8.72 -2.37
C ASP A 21 -19.44 9.26 -0.93
N GLU A 22 -20.11 10.38 -0.68
CA GLU A 22 -20.15 11.05 0.63
C GLU A 22 -20.69 10.17 1.78
N THR A 23 -21.31 9.03 1.48
CA THR A 23 -21.81 8.09 2.50
C THR A 23 -20.68 7.32 3.18
N LYS A 24 -19.48 7.25 2.58
CA LYS A 24 -18.30 6.52 3.09
C LYS A 24 -17.41 7.39 3.99
N LYS A 25 -18.00 8.02 5.02
CA LYS A 25 -17.33 9.01 5.91
C LYS A 25 -16.04 8.52 6.63
N CYS A 26 -15.86 7.21 6.76
CA CYS A 26 -14.71 6.64 7.46
C CYS A 26 -13.55 6.27 6.53
N TYR A 27 -13.68 6.50 5.22
CA TYR A 27 -12.70 6.16 4.20
C TYR A 27 -12.37 7.40 3.37
N HIS A 28 -11.14 7.46 2.83
CA HIS A 28 -10.68 8.60 2.04
C HIS A 28 -10.83 8.33 0.53
N PRO A 29 -10.91 9.40 -0.30
CA PRO A 29 -10.96 9.26 -1.75
C PRO A 29 -9.78 8.47 -2.30
N TYR A 30 -9.98 7.77 -3.42
CA TYR A 30 -8.89 7.09 -4.11
C TYR A 30 -7.86 8.11 -4.63
N GLU A 31 -6.64 7.98 -4.15
CA GLU A 31 -5.47 8.69 -4.65
C GLU A 31 -4.28 7.72 -4.69
N PRO A 32 -3.74 7.39 -5.87
CA PRO A 32 -2.62 6.47 -5.93
C PRO A 32 -1.31 7.16 -5.51
N THR A 33 -0.48 6.49 -4.72
CA THR A 33 0.86 6.99 -4.39
C THR A 33 1.64 7.30 -5.67
N PRO A 34 2.14 8.53 -5.87
CA PRO A 34 2.92 8.87 -7.06
C PRO A 34 4.16 7.98 -7.21
N TYR A 35 4.49 7.56 -8.43
CA TYR A 35 5.66 6.70 -8.64
C TYR A 35 6.98 7.34 -8.21
N PHE A 36 7.12 8.67 -8.31
CA PHE A 36 8.33 9.34 -7.81
C PHE A 36 8.49 9.20 -6.29
N ALA A 37 7.36 9.15 -5.54
CA ALA A 37 7.39 8.94 -4.10
C ALA A 37 7.76 7.49 -3.75
N LEU A 38 7.25 6.51 -4.53
CA LEU A 38 7.67 5.12 -4.40
C LEU A 38 9.16 4.95 -4.70
N ASP A 39 9.66 5.52 -5.80
CA ASP A 39 11.08 5.50 -6.13
C ASP A 39 11.91 6.08 -4.96
N LYS A 40 11.48 7.22 -4.40
CA LYS A 40 12.20 7.89 -3.31
C LYS A 40 12.20 7.08 -2.02
N LEU A 41 11.07 6.48 -1.66
CA LEU A 41 10.97 5.59 -0.49
C LEU A 41 11.94 4.41 -0.62
N PHE A 42 11.91 3.73 -1.76
CA PHE A 42 12.69 2.51 -1.97
C PHE A 42 14.13 2.74 -2.41
N GLU A 43 14.61 3.99 -2.52
CA GLU A 43 16.04 4.33 -2.55
C GLU A 43 16.72 4.03 -1.21
N SER A 44 16.03 4.22 -0.08
CA SER A 44 16.58 4.03 1.27
C SER A 44 15.97 2.83 2.00
N TYR A 45 14.69 2.56 1.79
CA TYR A 45 13.99 1.47 2.45
C TYR A 45 14.09 0.15 1.67
N TYR A 46 14.65 -0.87 2.30
CA TYR A 46 14.95 -2.15 1.65
C TYR A 46 13.79 -3.14 1.75
N ILE A 47 13.40 -3.68 0.58
CA ILE A 47 12.48 -4.83 0.43
C ILE A 47 13.18 -5.94 -0.33
N ASN A 48 12.95 -7.19 0.05
CA ASN A 48 13.48 -8.36 -0.62
C ASN A 48 12.38 -9.37 -1.01
N GLU A 49 12.73 -10.36 -1.80
CA GLU A 49 11.81 -11.37 -2.35
C GLU A 49 11.08 -12.23 -1.30
N LYS A 50 11.57 -12.26 -0.06
CA LYS A 50 10.97 -13.03 1.05
C LYS A 50 9.96 -12.22 1.85
N ASP A 51 9.93 -10.89 1.65
CA ASP A 51 8.97 -10.04 2.33
C ASP A 51 7.55 -10.28 1.81
N SER A 52 6.60 -10.18 2.72
CA SER A 52 5.16 -10.16 2.43
C SER A 52 4.61 -8.78 2.80
N VAL A 53 4.22 -8.03 1.76
CA VAL A 53 3.72 -6.66 1.90
C VAL A 53 2.21 -6.65 1.78
N ILE A 54 1.55 -6.06 2.78
CA ILE A 54 0.11 -5.84 2.80
C ILE A 54 -0.15 -4.36 2.55
N ASP A 55 -0.90 -4.06 1.50
CA ASP A 55 -1.32 -2.71 1.11
C ASP A 55 -2.79 -2.51 1.51
N PHE A 56 -3.02 -1.75 2.58
CA PHE A 56 -4.35 -1.48 3.10
C PHE A 56 -5.00 -0.28 2.42
N GLY A 57 -6.11 -0.52 1.73
CA GLY A 57 -6.75 0.47 0.85
C GLY A 57 -5.99 0.59 -0.47
N CYS A 58 -5.69 -0.56 -1.08
CA CYS A 58 -4.80 -0.62 -2.25
C CYS A 58 -5.39 0.06 -3.51
N GLY A 59 -6.67 0.43 -3.50
CA GLY A 59 -7.34 1.05 -4.63
C GLY A 59 -7.26 0.20 -5.90
N LYS A 60 -6.54 0.67 -6.92
CA LYS A 60 -6.32 -0.05 -8.19
C LYS A 60 -5.01 -0.88 -8.20
N GLY A 61 -4.32 -1.00 -7.05
CA GLY A 61 -3.17 -1.88 -6.84
C GLY A 61 -1.82 -1.33 -7.30
N ARG A 62 -1.65 0.00 -7.48
CA ARG A 62 -0.40 0.60 -7.98
C ARG A 62 0.84 0.12 -7.24
N LEU A 63 0.85 0.25 -5.91
CA LEU A 63 1.96 -0.17 -5.06
C LEU A 63 2.26 -1.66 -5.23
N ASN A 64 1.22 -2.49 -5.27
CA ASN A 64 1.34 -3.93 -5.38
C ASN A 64 2.09 -4.34 -6.66
N PHE A 65 1.70 -3.78 -7.82
CA PHE A 65 2.39 -4.05 -9.09
C PHE A 65 3.82 -3.51 -9.09
N TYR A 66 4.03 -2.30 -8.56
CA TYR A 66 5.36 -1.70 -8.45
C TYR A 66 6.31 -2.57 -7.63
N LEU A 67 5.87 -3.05 -6.46
CA LEU A 67 6.68 -3.87 -5.57
C LEU A 67 6.97 -5.24 -6.15
N ASN A 68 5.95 -5.91 -6.68
CA ASN A 68 6.15 -7.22 -7.31
C ASN A 68 7.10 -7.14 -8.49
N TYR A 69 6.99 -6.09 -9.32
CA TYR A 69 7.87 -5.89 -10.48
C TYR A 69 9.33 -5.66 -10.07
N ASN A 70 9.58 -4.75 -9.13
CA ASN A 70 10.94 -4.34 -8.79
C ASN A 70 11.63 -5.32 -7.84
N TYR A 71 10.91 -5.93 -6.90
CA TYR A 71 11.49 -6.72 -5.80
C TYR A 71 11.11 -8.19 -5.80
N ASN A 72 10.15 -8.60 -6.64
CA ASN A 72 9.65 -9.98 -6.71
C ASN A 72 9.18 -10.51 -5.33
N CYS A 73 8.76 -9.62 -4.43
CA CYS A 73 8.21 -9.97 -3.12
C CYS A 73 6.75 -10.39 -3.21
N ASN A 74 6.23 -11.00 -2.14
CA ASN A 74 4.80 -11.29 -2.02
C ASN A 74 4.06 -10.00 -1.70
N VAL A 75 2.96 -9.74 -2.40
CA VAL A 75 2.13 -8.56 -2.17
C VAL A 75 0.65 -8.93 -2.15
N LEU A 76 -0.06 -8.40 -1.16
CA LEU A 76 -1.50 -8.53 -1.04
C LEU A 76 -2.12 -7.14 -0.88
N GLY A 77 -3.00 -6.78 -1.80
CA GLY A 77 -3.82 -5.57 -1.69
C GLY A 77 -5.16 -5.89 -1.00
N ILE A 78 -5.50 -5.11 0.01
CA ILE A 78 -6.79 -5.16 0.70
C ILE A 78 -7.62 -3.97 0.24
N GLU A 79 -8.78 -4.22 -0.36
CA GLU A 79 -9.68 -3.19 -0.87
C GLU A 79 -11.13 -3.55 -0.55
N MET A 80 -11.87 -2.61 0.00
CA MET A 80 -13.28 -2.83 0.36
C MET A 80 -14.26 -2.52 -0.77
N ASP A 81 -13.85 -1.66 -1.71
CA ASP A 81 -14.69 -1.27 -2.84
C ASP A 81 -14.57 -2.30 -3.96
N GLU A 82 -15.69 -2.98 -4.27
CA GLU A 82 -15.72 -4.05 -5.27
C GLU A 82 -15.33 -3.54 -6.67
N ASN A 83 -15.60 -2.26 -7.01
CA ASN A 83 -15.21 -1.71 -8.30
C ASN A 83 -13.70 -1.55 -8.41
N PHE A 84 -13.03 -1.09 -7.34
CA PHE A 84 -11.57 -1.01 -7.30
C PHE A 84 -10.94 -2.40 -7.29
N TYR A 85 -11.49 -3.32 -6.50
CA TYR A 85 -11.04 -4.70 -6.51
C TYR A 85 -11.12 -5.32 -7.91
N ASN A 86 -12.22 -5.13 -8.64
CA ASN A 86 -12.36 -5.63 -10.00
C ASN A 86 -11.33 -5.00 -10.95
N GLN A 87 -11.01 -3.70 -10.79
CA GLN A 87 -9.94 -3.04 -11.54
C GLN A 87 -8.55 -3.61 -11.19
N CYS A 88 -8.29 -3.97 -9.92
CA CYS A 88 -7.06 -4.69 -9.54
C CYS A 88 -6.95 -6.02 -10.28
N MET A 89 -8.03 -6.79 -10.36
CA MET A 89 -8.04 -8.08 -11.05
C MET A 89 -7.84 -7.95 -12.56
N GLU A 90 -8.40 -6.91 -13.18
CA GLU A 90 -8.13 -6.58 -14.58
C GLU A 90 -6.65 -6.19 -14.79
N ASN A 91 -6.14 -5.30 -13.94
CA ASN A 91 -4.73 -4.91 -13.96
C ASN A 91 -3.81 -6.11 -13.75
N LYS A 92 -4.10 -7.02 -12.81
CA LYS A 92 -3.33 -8.25 -12.61
C LYS A 92 -3.25 -9.09 -13.87
N LYS A 93 -4.38 -9.28 -14.54
CA LYS A 93 -4.43 -10.02 -15.80
C LYS A 93 -3.56 -9.39 -16.89
N GLU A 94 -3.63 -8.07 -17.06
CA GLU A 94 -2.85 -7.34 -18.05
C GLU A 94 -1.34 -7.31 -17.70
N TYR A 95 -1.02 -7.12 -16.41
CA TYR A 95 0.34 -7.16 -15.88
C TYR A 95 1.03 -8.50 -16.19
N LEU A 96 0.38 -9.62 -15.88
CA LEU A 96 0.93 -10.97 -16.05
C LEU A 96 1.14 -11.37 -17.53
N LYS A 97 0.41 -10.76 -18.47
CA LYS A 97 0.67 -11.00 -19.91
C LYS A 97 2.06 -10.55 -20.35
N ASN A 98 2.51 -9.43 -19.83
CA ASN A 98 3.76 -8.78 -20.23
C ASN A 98 4.93 -9.07 -19.29
N ASN A 99 4.61 -9.42 -18.04
CA ASN A 99 5.59 -9.65 -16.99
C ASN A 99 5.55 -11.12 -16.57
N LYS A 100 6.64 -11.86 -16.85
CA LYS A 100 6.79 -13.26 -16.43
C LYS A 100 7.07 -13.33 -14.92
N ARG A 101 6.06 -13.01 -14.10
CA ARG A 101 6.11 -13.08 -12.64
C ARG A 101 5.30 -14.27 -12.16
N GLU A 102 5.59 -14.73 -10.95
CA GLU A 102 4.81 -15.77 -10.29
C GLU A 102 3.44 -15.20 -9.90
N GLU A 103 2.37 -15.76 -10.46
CA GLU A 103 1.01 -15.26 -10.29
C GLU A 103 0.54 -15.28 -8.83
N ASP A 104 1.04 -16.21 -8.04
CA ASP A 104 0.72 -16.38 -6.63
C ASP A 104 1.40 -15.35 -5.72
N LYS A 105 2.40 -14.61 -6.22
CA LYS A 105 3.09 -13.55 -5.46
C LYS A 105 2.35 -12.21 -5.47
N ILE A 106 1.34 -12.02 -6.31
CA ILE A 106 0.54 -10.80 -6.35
C ILE A 106 -0.93 -11.13 -6.22
N ASN A 107 -1.55 -10.69 -5.13
CA ASN A 107 -2.93 -11.01 -4.81
C ASN A 107 -3.71 -9.79 -4.34
N PHE A 108 -5.04 -9.89 -4.46
CA PHE A 108 -5.97 -8.87 -3.98
C PHE A 108 -7.12 -9.57 -3.24
N LEU A 109 -7.64 -8.93 -2.21
CA LEU A 109 -8.76 -9.41 -1.42
C LEU A 109 -9.79 -8.29 -1.24
N CYS A 110 -11.04 -8.59 -1.60
CA CYS A 110 -12.16 -7.68 -1.40
C CYS A 110 -12.74 -7.88 0.00
N THR A 111 -12.29 -7.05 0.95
CA THR A 111 -12.74 -7.12 2.36
C THR A 111 -12.46 -5.81 3.10
N LEU A 112 -13.05 -5.65 4.28
CA LEU A 112 -12.71 -4.54 5.17
C LEU A 112 -11.32 -4.77 5.79
N ALA A 113 -10.52 -3.70 5.90
CA ALA A 113 -9.14 -3.76 6.40
C ALA A 113 -9.05 -4.42 7.78
N GLN A 114 -9.96 -4.10 8.69
CA GLN A 114 -10.00 -4.65 10.05
C GLN A 114 -10.50 -6.11 10.14
N GLU A 115 -11.01 -6.66 9.05
CA GLU A 115 -11.47 -8.06 8.96
C GLU A 115 -10.40 -8.96 8.33
N TYR A 116 -9.32 -8.36 7.81
CA TYR A 116 -8.21 -9.14 7.29
C TYR A 116 -7.47 -9.85 8.42
N GLU A 117 -7.36 -11.15 8.31
CA GLU A 117 -6.64 -12.02 9.25
C GLU A 117 -5.13 -12.01 8.89
N ILE A 118 -4.32 -11.34 9.73
CA ILE A 118 -2.88 -11.16 9.49
C ILE A 118 -2.17 -12.51 9.51
N SER A 119 -1.54 -12.87 8.39
CA SER A 119 -0.75 -14.10 8.28
C SER A 119 0.57 -14.01 9.07
N ASP A 120 1.08 -15.15 9.49
CA ASP A 120 2.40 -15.27 10.13
C ASP A 120 3.59 -14.90 9.22
N LYS A 121 3.36 -14.80 7.92
CA LYS A 121 4.34 -14.38 6.91
C LYS A 121 4.32 -12.86 6.65
N ASP A 122 3.21 -12.18 6.97
CA ASP A 122 3.06 -10.76 6.70
C ASP A 122 3.96 -9.94 7.60
N ASN A 123 4.84 -9.14 7.02
CA ASN A 123 5.86 -8.44 7.78
C ASN A 123 6.04 -6.97 7.40
N LYS A 124 5.40 -6.50 6.34
CA LYS A 124 5.40 -5.11 5.90
C LYS A 124 3.97 -4.65 5.67
N PHE A 125 3.58 -3.53 6.29
CA PHE A 125 2.22 -3.03 6.21
C PHE A 125 2.23 -1.59 5.72
N TYR A 126 1.62 -1.36 4.54
CA TYR A 126 1.59 -0.04 3.91
C TYR A 126 0.21 0.60 4.04
N PHE A 127 0.22 1.91 4.32
CA PHE A 127 -0.98 2.74 4.44
C PHE A 127 -0.76 4.10 3.78
N PHE A 128 -1.58 4.46 2.83
CA PHE A 128 -1.71 5.84 2.33
C PHE A 128 -2.95 6.50 2.94
N ASN A 129 -2.95 6.69 4.26
CA ASN A 129 -4.04 7.32 5.01
C ASN A 129 -5.44 6.88 4.53
N PRO A 130 -5.72 5.56 4.42
CA PRO A 130 -6.90 5.08 3.66
C PRO A 130 -8.22 5.23 4.40
N PHE A 131 -8.20 5.40 5.73
CA PHE A 131 -9.41 5.40 6.58
C PHE A 131 -9.20 6.15 7.89
N SER A 132 -10.26 6.28 8.68
CA SER A 132 -10.21 6.95 9.99
C SER A 132 -9.26 6.24 10.96
N VAL A 133 -8.75 6.98 11.95
CA VAL A 133 -7.87 6.44 12.99
C VAL A 133 -8.49 5.25 13.75
N HIS A 134 -9.81 5.22 13.93
CA HIS A 134 -10.49 4.10 14.61
C HIS A 134 -10.36 2.77 13.86
N ILE A 135 -10.37 2.79 12.52
CA ILE A 135 -10.13 1.60 11.70
C ILE A 135 -8.65 1.26 11.75
N PHE A 136 -7.77 2.27 11.62
CA PHE A 136 -6.32 2.07 11.72
C PHE A 136 -5.90 1.39 13.02
N MET A 137 -6.43 1.84 14.16
CA MET A 137 -6.16 1.24 15.47
C MET A 137 -6.50 -0.25 15.49
N LYS A 138 -7.68 -0.64 14.96
CA LYS A 138 -8.09 -2.05 14.89
C LYS A 138 -7.16 -2.89 14.03
N VAL A 139 -6.73 -2.35 12.87
CA VAL A 139 -5.78 -3.05 12.00
C VAL A 139 -4.43 -3.24 12.70
N VAL A 140 -3.92 -2.19 13.37
CA VAL A 140 -2.66 -2.27 14.12
C VAL A 140 -2.78 -3.24 15.31
N GLU A 141 -3.92 -3.29 16.01
CA GLU A 141 -4.19 -4.29 17.05
C GLU A 141 -4.11 -5.72 16.49
N ASN A 142 -4.71 -5.98 15.31
CA ASN A 142 -4.61 -7.28 14.64
C ASN A 142 -3.15 -7.63 14.29
N ILE A 143 -2.36 -6.65 13.84
CA ILE A 143 -0.93 -6.83 13.56
C ILE A 143 -0.18 -7.20 14.86
N LEU A 144 -0.44 -6.52 15.96
CA LEU A 144 0.20 -6.80 17.26
C LEU A 144 -0.19 -8.18 17.81
N ILE A 145 -1.45 -8.58 17.71
CA ILE A 145 -1.92 -9.92 18.07
C ILE A 145 -1.20 -10.98 17.23
N SER A 146 -1.06 -10.75 15.92
CA SER A 146 -0.32 -11.65 15.05
C SER A 146 1.17 -11.73 15.43
N PHE A 147 1.77 -10.62 15.86
CA PHE A 147 3.15 -10.59 16.35
C PHE A 147 3.30 -11.38 17.66
N GLU A 148 2.38 -11.24 18.61
CA GLU A 148 2.40 -11.99 19.87
C GLU A 148 2.34 -13.49 19.65
N ASN A 149 1.52 -13.95 18.68
CA ASN A 149 1.40 -15.35 18.32
C ASN A 149 2.62 -15.87 17.54
N ASN A 150 3.23 -15.06 16.71
CA ASN A 150 4.42 -15.40 15.90
C ASN A 150 5.37 -14.20 15.82
N PRO A 151 6.31 -14.07 16.78
CA PRO A 151 7.27 -12.96 16.82
C PRO A 151 8.16 -12.92 15.58
N ARG A 152 8.18 -11.76 14.91
CA ARG A 152 8.96 -11.48 13.69
C ARG A 152 9.23 -10.00 13.55
N LYS A 153 10.18 -9.61 12.69
CA LYS A 153 10.35 -8.19 12.36
C LYS A 153 9.13 -7.71 11.58
N ILE A 154 8.49 -6.65 12.06
CA ILE A 154 7.34 -5.99 11.43
C ILE A 154 7.68 -4.52 11.21
N ASP A 155 7.43 -4.03 9.99
CA ASP A 155 7.52 -2.61 9.67
C ASP A 155 6.14 -2.10 9.22
N ILE A 156 5.74 -0.93 9.74
CA ILE A 156 4.60 -0.15 9.26
C ILE A 156 5.14 1.00 8.43
N ILE A 157 4.66 1.14 7.20
CA ILE A 157 5.05 2.16 6.24
C ILE A 157 3.86 3.07 6.03
N LEU A 158 4.02 4.34 6.37
CA LEU A 158 2.97 5.34 6.25
C LEU A 158 3.33 6.34 5.15
N TYR A 159 2.42 6.55 4.21
CA TYR A 159 2.50 7.65 3.25
C TYR A 159 1.42 8.68 3.55
N TYR A 160 1.82 9.93 3.74
CA TYR A 160 0.93 11.05 4.08
C TYR A 160 0.01 10.77 5.28
N PRO A 161 0.53 10.23 6.40
CA PRO A 161 -0.30 9.86 7.54
C PRO A 161 -0.99 11.07 8.18
N SER A 162 -2.15 10.85 8.78
CA SER A 162 -2.71 11.82 9.72
C SER A 162 -1.88 11.89 11.01
N ASP A 163 -1.91 13.02 11.70
CA ASP A 163 -1.25 13.18 13.00
C ASP A 163 -1.76 12.16 14.02
N ASP A 164 -3.03 11.76 13.93
CA ASP A 164 -3.64 10.75 14.82
C ASP A 164 -3.02 9.36 14.63
N TYR A 165 -2.61 8.99 13.40
CA TYR A 165 -1.92 7.71 13.14
C TYR A 165 -0.55 7.71 13.83
N ILE A 166 0.22 8.78 13.63
CA ILE A 166 1.54 8.94 14.24
C ILE A 166 1.42 8.92 15.76
N TYR A 167 0.51 9.74 16.31
CA TYR A 167 0.26 9.80 17.77
C TYR A 167 -0.07 8.41 18.35
N TYR A 168 -0.95 7.66 17.70
CA TYR A 168 -1.33 6.33 18.15
C TYR A 168 -0.15 5.36 18.15
N LEU A 169 0.62 5.30 17.06
CA LEU A 169 1.78 4.40 16.98
C LEU A 169 2.82 4.71 18.04
N GLU A 170 3.17 5.98 18.23
CA GLU A 170 4.23 6.41 19.16
C GLU A 170 3.83 6.30 20.64
N ASN A 171 2.55 6.52 20.97
CA ASN A 171 2.13 6.63 22.37
C ASN A 171 1.34 5.42 22.89
N CYS A 172 0.76 4.60 22.00
CA CYS A 172 -0.13 3.51 22.36
C CYS A 172 0.36 2.12 21.90
N THR A 173 1.50 2.04 21.21
CA THR A 173 2.04 0.78 20.69
C THR A 173 3.55 0.67 20.95
N PRO A 174 4.16 -0.53 20.83
CA PRO A 174 5.61 -0.68 20.89
C PRO A 174 6.36 -0.26 19.62
N PHE A 175 5.67 0.24 18.58
CA PHE A 175 6.32 0.71 17.37
C PHE A 175 7.11 1.99 17.63
N MET A 176 8.28 2.10 16.97
CA MET A 176 9.13 3.29 17.00
C MET A 176 9.40 3.76 15.60
N GLN A 177 9.37 5.08 15.38
CA GLN A 177 9.79 5.64 14.09
C GLN A 177 11.28 5.39 13.88
N ILE A 178 11.63 4.76 12.76
CA ILE A 178 13.02 4.45 12.39
C ILE A 178 13.55 5.36 11.29
N GLU A 179 12.68 5.87 10.42
CA GLU A 179 13.06 6.72 9.29
C GLU A 179 11.91 7.62 8.86
N GLU A 180 12.23 8.79 8.31
CA GLU A 180 11.31 9.69 7.63
C GLU A 180 11.91 10.08 6.27
N VAL A 181 11.18 9.78 5.18
CA VAL A 181 11.58 10.13 3.81
C VAL A 181 10.83 11.37 3.35
N ARG A 182 11.55 12.48 3.18
CA ARG A 182 10.95 13.77 2.76
C ARG A 182 10.95 13.93 1.25
N LEU A 183 9.85 14.49 0.74
CA LEU A 183 9.63 14.72 -0.69
C LEU A 183 9.79 16.18 -1.12
N ASP A 184 10.23 17.06 -0.22
CA ASP A 184 10.19 18.53 -0.37
C ASP A 184 10.83 19.08 -1.65
N ASP A 185 11.84 18.40 -2.20
CA ASP A 185 12.59 18.86 -3.38
C ASP A 185 12.02 18.35 -4.73
N LEU A 186 11.10 17.39 -4.70
CA LEU A 186 10.58 16.73 -5.91
C LEU A 186 9.26 17.32 -6.39
N TYR A 187 8.41 17.80 -5.48
CA TYR A 187 7.12 18.42 -5.82
C TYR A 187 7.25 19.68 -6.70
N LYS A 188 8.39 20.39 -6.62
CA LYS A 188 8.64 21.61 -7.40
C LYS A 188 9.07 21.35 -8.84
N LYS A 189 9.55 20.16 -9.16
CA LYS A 189 10.04 19.83 -10.52
C LYS A 189 8.96 19.26 -11.42
N ASP A 190 8.05 18.44 -10.90
CA ASP A 190 7.00 17.80 -11.72
C ASP A 190 5.80 18.72 -12.02
N ASN A 191 5.65 19.85 -11.30
CA ASN A 191 4.58 20.84 -11.54
C ASN A 191 5.04 22.05 -12.39
N GLN A 192 6.26 22.04 -12.95
CA GLN A 192 6.80 23.11 -13.81
C GLN A 192 7.02 22.68 -15.27
N GLU A 193 6.61 21.48 -15.67
CA GLU A 193 6.57 21.01 -17.05
C GLU A 193 5.15 20.53 -17.41
#